data_4f53fb2a82581d78fdb689f5fa8056da
#
_entry.id   4f53fb2a82581d78fdb689f5fa8056da
#
_cell.length_a   1.000
_cell.length_b   1.000
_cell.length_c   1.000
_cell.angle_alpha   90.00
_cell.angle_beta   90.00
_cell.angle_gamma   90.00
#
_symmetry.space_group_name_H-M   'P 1'
#
loop_
_entity.id
_entity.type
_entity.pdbx_description
1 polymer ?
#
loop_
_entity_poly.entity_id
_entity_poly.type
_entity_poly.pdbx_seq_one_letter_code
_entity_poly.pdbx_strand_id
1 'polypeptide(L)'
;MSQKKIPKSSIGRPKGSEIWRKDRAHVIHPYTDFATFQDEGSHVISSASGCYVTDIEGNEYLDAIAGLWCSNIGHGRLDMAEAIADQVAKMQYYNPFGHTTNEPAAVLAEKIAQLTPGSLNHVYFTCGGSTANAQP
;
A
#
# COMPACT_ATOMS: atom_id res chain seq x y z
N MET A 1 -10.69 -0.50 -41.92
CA MET A 1 -10.94 -0.04 -40.55
C MET A 1 -9.63 0.44 -39.95
N SER A 2 -9.45 1.76 -39.85
CA SER A 2 -8.23 2.37 -39.30
C SER A 2 -8.25 2.21 -37.79
N GLN A 3 -7.29 1.46 -37.24
CA GLN A 3 -7.10 1.39 -35.79
C GLN A 3 -6.67 2.78 -35.31
N LYS A 4 -7.54 3.46 -34.60
CA LYS A 4 -7.22 4.68 -33.85
C LYS A 4 -6.11 4.31 -32.83
N LYS A 5 -4.87 4.74 -33.09
CA LYS A 5 -3.79 4.66 -32.10
C LYS A 5 -4.27 5.39 -30.85
N ILE A 6 -4.44 4.66 -29.75
CA ILE A 6 -4.62 5.24 -28.43
C ILE A 6 -3.39 6.10 -28.19
N PRO A 7 -3.53 7.42 -27.90
CA PRO A 7 -2.38 8.24 -27.59
C PRO A 7 -1.69 7.60 -26.36
N LYS A 8 -0.37 7.39 -26.43
CA LYS A 8 0.42 7.08 -25.25
C LYS A 8 0.14 8.20 -24.27
N SER A 9 -0.50 7.88 -23.15
CA SER A 9 -0.80 8.88 -22.12
C SER A 9 0.54 9.52 -21.76
N SER A 10 0.64 10.83 -21.97
CA SER A 10 1.73 11.63 -21.42
C SER A 10 1.48 11.77 -19.92
N ILE A 11 1.59 10.67 -19.18
CA ILE A 11 1.66 10.74 -17.74
C ILE A 11 2.90 11.57 -17.44
N GLY A 12 2.72 12.73 -16.83
CA GLY A 12 3.80 13.63 -16.46
C GLY A 12 4.77 12.86 -15.55
N ARG A 13 5.96 12.59 -16.07
CA ARG A 13 7.06 12.06 -15.26
C ARG A 13 7.98 13.22 -15.00
N PRO A 14 8.18 13.66 -13.77
CA PRO A 14 8.98 14.81 -13.43
C PRO A 14 10.47 14.51 -13.62
N LYS A 15 10.88 14.32 -14.88
CA LYS A 15 12.26 14.04 -15.25
C LYS A 15 13.18 15.11 -14.66
N GLY A 16 14.16 14.66 -13.88
CA GLY A 16 15.17 15.52 -13.29
C GLY A 16 14.82 16.12 -11.93
N SER A 17 13.64 15.87 -11.36
CA SER A 17 13.38 16.24 -9.96
C SER A 17 14.33 15.47 -9.02
N GLU A 18 14.57 16.02 -7.82
CA GLU A 18 15.45 15.39 -6.83
C GLU A 18 14.92 14.01 -6.41
N ILE A 19 13.61 13.88 -6.20
CA ILE A 19 12.97 12.62 -5.84
C ILE A 19 13.09 11.60 -6.97
N TRP A 20 12.81 11.99 -8.21
CA TRP A 20 12.98 11.14 -9.37
C TRP A 20 14.42 10.60 -9.51
N ARG A 21 15.44 11.45 -9.24
CA ARG A 21 16.85 11.00 -9.28
C ARG A 21 17.18 10.02 -8.15
N LYS A 22 16.70 10.27 -6.93
CA LYS A 22 16.91 9.39 -5.77
C LYS A 22 16.25 8.03 -6.00
N ASP A 23 15.00 8.02 -6.45
CA ASP A 23 14.26 6.80 -6.74
C ASP A 23 14.97 5.95 -7.79
N ARG A 24 15.29 6.53 -8.93
CA ARG A 24 15.98 5.85 -10.03
C ARG A 24 17.36 5.29 -9.63
N ALA A 25 18.07 5.95 -8.75
CA ALA A 25 19.40 5.55 -8.32
C ALA A 25 19.40 4.44 -7.25
N HIS A 26 18.34 4.33 -6.45
CA HIS A 26 18.39 3.55 -5.21
C HIS A 26 17.19 2.61 -5.01
N VAL A 27 16.12 2.72 -5.79
CA VAL A 27 14.93 1.85 -5.64
C VAL A 27 14.86 0.83 -6.77
N ILE A 28 14.65 -0.44 -6.41
CA ILE A 28 14.34 -1.50 -7.38
C ILE A 28 12.84 -1.64 -7.46
N HIS A 29 12.25 -1.38 -8.63
CA HIS A 29 10.83 -1.52 -8.88
C HIS A 29 10.51 -2.93 -9.38
N PRO A 30 9.60 -3.68 -8.71
CA PRO A 30 9.10 -4.95 -9.23
C PRO A 30 8.28 -4.73 -10.52
N TYR A 31 8.22 -5.74 -11.38
CA TYR A 31 7.46 -5.73 -12.64
C TYR A 31 7.81 -4.55 -13.58
N THR A 32 9.06 -4.12 -13.57
CA THR A 32 9.53 -2.98 -14.34
C THR A 32 10.48 -3.43 -15.45
N ASP A 33 10.30 -2.89 -16.65
CA ASP A 33 11.28 -3.01 -17.73
C ASP A 33 12.47 -2.07 -17.45
N PHE A 34 13.56 -2.64 -16.96
CA PHE A 34 14.77 -1.88 -16.61
C PHE A 34 15.46 -1.23 -17.81
N ALA A 35 15.23 -1.72 -19.04
CA ALA A 35 15.81 -1.10 -20.23
C ALA A 35 15.23 0.28 -20.50
N THR A 36 13.90 0.44 -20.30
CA THR A 36 13.22 1.73 -20.50
C THR A 36 13.22 2.58 -19.24
N PHE A 37 13.26 1.98 -18.04
CA PHE A 37 13.20 2.70 -16.76
C PHE A 37 14.34 3.71 -16.58
N GLN A 38 15.52 3.40 -17.12
CA GLN A 38 16.68 4.31 -17.04
C GLN A 38 16.40 5.66 -17.71
N ASP A 39 15.60 5.69 -18.75
CA ASP A 39 15.23 6.91 -19.46
C ASP A 39 13.91 7.52 -18.97
N GLU A 40 12.97 6.69 -18.59
CA GLU A 40 11.63 7.12 -18.21
C GLU A 40 11.51 7.47 -16.71
N GLY A 41 12.14 6.66 -15.84
CA GLY A 41 12.02 6.79 -14.39
C GLY A 41 10.62 6.51 -13.87
N SER A 42 10.41 6.77 -12.58
CA SER A 42 9.14 6.56 -11.89
C SER A 42 8.16 7.73 -12.06
N HIS A 43 6.88 7.43 -11.95
CA HIS A 43 5.82 8.40 -11.75
C HIS A 43 5.69 8.65 -10.24
N VAL A 44 6.04 9.84 -9.78
CA VAL A 44 6.13 10.15 -8.35
C VAL A 44 4.78 10.62 -7.83
N ILE A 45 4.09 9.80 -7.06
CA ILE A 45 2.85 10.17 -6.37
C ILE A 45 3.21 10.86 -5.06
N SER A 46 2.61 12.02 -4.80
CA SER A 46 2.89 12.87 -3.64
C SER A 46 1.79 12.89 -2.58
N SER A 47 0.55 12.69 -3.00
CA SER A 47 -0.61 12.68 -2.10
C SER A 47 -1.75 11.85 -2.64
N ALA A 48 -2.73 11.55 -1.78
CA ALA A 48 -3.92 10.82 -2.18
C ALA A 48 -5.11 11.18 -1.29
N SER A 49 -6.33 11.15 -1.86
CA SER A 49 -7.58 11.40 -1.13
C SER A 49 -8.74 10.65 -1.77
N GLY A 50 -9.54 9.93 -0.98
CA GLY A 50 -10.64 9.10 -1.50
C GLY A 50 -10.15 8.08 -2.52
N CYS A 51 -10.58 8.20 -3.76
CA CYS A 51 -10.18 7.33 -4.87
C CYS A 51 -9.17 8.00 -5.83
N TYR A 52 -8.56 9.11 -5.43
CA TYR A 52 -7.66 9.85 -6.30
C TYR A 52 -6.27 9.93 -5.72
N VAL A 53 -5.26 9.92 -6.59
CA VAL A 53 -3.85 10.16 -6.29
C VAL A 53 -3.37 11.39 -7.06
N THR A 54 -2.45 12.14 -6.47
CA THR A 54 -1.88 13.34 -7.08
C THR A 54 -0.37 13.18 -7.20
N ASP A 55 0.19 13.47 -8.35
CA ASP A 55 1.63 13.46 -8.56
C ASP A 55 2.31 14.74 -8.01
N ILE A 56 3.64 14.78 -8.03
CA ILE A 56 4.40 15.93 -7.55
C ILE A 56 4.28 17.18 -8.44
N GLU A 57 3.69 17.05 -9.63
CA GLU A 57 3.38 18.15 -10.55
C GLU A 57 1.96 18.71 -10.32
N GLY A 58 1.18 18.07 -9.44
CA GLY A 58 -0.18 18.46 -9.10
C GLY A 58 -1.25 17.87 -10.02
N ASN A 59 -0.92 16.90 -10.89
CA ASN A 59 -1.90 16.23 -11.70
C ASN A 59 -2.62 15.17 -10.89
N GLU A 60 -3.95 15.12 -11.02
CA GLU A 60 -4.81 14.16 -10.32
C GLU A 60 -5.20 12.99 -11.22
N TYR A 61 -5.18 11.78 -10.66
CA TYR A 61 -5.51 10.53 -11.34
C TYR A 61 -6.47 9.70 -10.50
N LEU A 62 -7.41 9.03 -11.15
CA LEU A 62 -8.24 8.01 -10.51
C LEU A 62 -7.39 6.77 -10.20
N ASP A 63 -7.28 6.40 -8.94
CA ASP A 63 -6.61 5.18 -8.49
C ASP A 63 -7.54 3.97 -8.63
N ALA A 64 -7.67 3.46 -9.86
CA ALA A 64 -8.52 2.32 -10.16
C ALA A 64 -8.02 0.98 -9.61
N ILE A 65 -6.81 0.94 -9.07
CA ILE A 65 -6.20 -0.27 -8.50
C ILE A 65 -6.04 -0.22 -6.97
N ALA A 66 -6.54 0.84 -6.33
CA ALA A 66 -6.49 1.02 -4.87
C ALA A 66 -5.08 0.80 -4.28
N GLY A 67 -4.05 1.43 -4.87
CA GLY A 67 -2.65 1.26 -4.48
C GLY A 67 -2.16 -0.19 -4.59
N LEU A 68 -2.62 -0.95 -5.56
CA LEU A 68 -2.45 -2.40 -5.75
C LEU A 68 -3.20 -3.20 -4.67
N TRP A 69 -4.54 -2.97 -4.59
CA TRP A 69 -5.51 -3.66 -3.73
C TRP A 69 -5.33 -3.45 -2.22
N CYS A 70 -4.54 -2.47 -1.82
CA CYS A 70 -4.23 -2.22 -0.40
C CYS A 70 -5.03 -1.07 0.22
N SER A 71 -5.66 -0.19 -0.58
CA SER A 71 -6.37 1.00 -0.11
C SER A 71 -7.88 0.92 -0.36
N ASN A 72 -8.49 -0.24 -0.05
CA ASN A 72 -9.90 -0.54 -0.35
C ASN A 72 -10.90 0.39 0.35
N ILE A 73 -10.52 1.03 1.43
CA ILE A 73 -11.32 1.99 2.18
C ILE A 73 -11.13 3.45 1.74
N GLY A 74 -10.33 3.65 0.69
CA GLY A 74 -9.92 4.97 0.19
C GLY A 74 -8.72 5.55 0.92
N HIS A 75 -8.14 6.57 0.30
CA HIS A 75 -6.99 7.31 0.83
C HIS A 75 -7.41 8.45 1.76
N GLY A 76 -6.49 8.92 2.62
CA GLY A 76 -6.68 10.11 3.44
C GLY A 76 -7.68 9.93 4.59
N ARG A 77 -7.87 8.74 5.10
CA ARG A 77 -8.76 8.43 6.24
C ARG A 77 -8.15 8.98 7.55
N LEU A 78 -8.63 10.13 8.00
CA LEU A 78 -8.15 10.77 9.23
C LEU A 78 -8.49 9.96 10.48
N ASP A 79 -9.65 9.35 10.53
CA ASP A 79 -10.06 8.46 11.62
C ASP A 79 -9.09 7.28 11.83
N MET A 80 -8.57 6.69 10.75
CA MET A 80 -7.51 5.68 10.84
C MET A 80 -6.19 6.26 11.31
N ALA A 81 -5.80 7.43 10.78
CA ALA A 81 -4.55 8.07 11.16
C ALA A 81 -4.54 8.40 12.66
N GLU A 82 -5.63 8.92 13.20
CA GLU A 82 -5.81 9.19 14.63
C GLU A 82 -5.73 7.90 15.46
N ALA A 83 -6.49 6.86 15.10
CA ALA A 83 -6.48 5.60 15.83
C ALA A 83 -5.08 4.94 15.85
N ILE A 84 -4.34 5.01 14.72
CA ILE A 84 -2.96 4.51 14.63
C ILE A 84 -2.01 5.35 15.50
N ALA A 85 -2.13 6.68 15.45
CA ALA A 85 -1.31 7.59 16.24
C ALA A 85 -1.51 7.36 17.75
N ASP A 86 -2.73 7.24 18.19
CA ASP A 86 -3.07 6.95 19.59
C ASP A 86 -2.51 5.61 20.06
N GLN A 87 -2.63 4.56 19.23
CA GLN A 87 -2.08 3.26 19.57
C GLN A 87 -0.54 3.27 19.59
N VAL A 88 0.13 3.95 18.65
CA VAL A 88 1.59 4.09 18.63
C VAL A 88 2.07 4.87 19.85
N ALA A 89 1.35 5.92 20.27
CA ALA A 89 1.67 6.69 21.48
C ALA A 89 1.49 5.84 22.75
N LYS A 90 0.48 4.97 22.80
CA LYS A 90 0.25 4.04 23.91
C LYS A 90 1.28 2.90 23.93
N MET A 91 1.45 2.22 22.80
CA MET A 91 2.38 1.08 22.64
C MET A 91 2.47 0.71 21.14
N GLN A 92 3.62 0.91 20.53
CA GLN A 92 3.85 0.63 19.11
C GLN A 92 4.12 -0.85 18.81
N TYR A 93 4.69 -1.58 19.77
CA TYR A 93 5.00 -3.00 19.60
C TYR A 93 5.13 -3.68 20.97
N TYR A 94 4.69 -4.92 21.05
CA TYR A 94 5.09 -5.87 22.08
C TYR A 94 5.19 -7.28 21.51
N ASN A 95 6.15 -8.02 21.97
CA ASN A 95 6.46 -9.38 21.54
C ASN A 95 5.31 -10.35 21.90
N PRO A 96 4.81 -11.16 20.94
CA PRO A 96 3.74 -12.13 21.20
C PRO A 96 4.25 -13.52 21.60
N PHE A 97 5.54 -13.69 21.87
CA PHE A 97 6.10 -14.98 22.25
C PHE A 97 5.82 -15.34 23.72
N GLY A 98 5.74 -16.65 23.98
CA GLY A 98 5.43 -17.17 25.29
C GLY A 98 3.97 -16.91 25.67
N HIS A 99 3.74 -16.26 26.81
CA HIS A 99 2.41 -16.01 27.34
C HIS A 99 2.03 -14.52 27.31
N THR A 100 2.59 -13.77 26.35
CA THR A 100 2.31 -12.34 26.19
C THR A 100 1.44 -12.07 24.98
N THR A 101 0.60 -11.04 25.06
CA THR A 101 -0.22 -10.53 23.97
C THR A 101 -0.43 -9.02 24.15
N ASN A 102 -1.16 -8.41 23.22
CA ASN A 102 -1.64 -7.05 23.34
C ASN A 102 -3.13 -6.95 22.99
N GLU A 103 -3.78 -5.97 23.55
CA GLU A 103 -5.22 -5.77 23.41
C GLU A 103 -5.68 -5.67 21.94
N PRO A 104 -5.08 -4.85 21.06
CA PRO A 104 -5.50 -4.76 19.66
C PRO A 104 -5.44 -6.10 18.91
N ALA A 105 -4.41 -6.90 19.14
CA ALA A 105 -4.29 -8.21 18.48
C ALA A 105 -5.38 -9.17 18.93
N ALA A 106 -5.69 -9.22 20.24
CA ALA A 106 -6.73 -10.10 20.76
C ALA A 106 -8.12 -9.72 20.23
N VAL A 107 -8.44 -8.41 20.25
CA VAL A 107 -9.72 -7.89 19.72
C VAL A 107 -9.85 -8.13 18.23
N LEU A 108 -8.78 -7.91 17.44
CA LEU A 108 -8.80 -8.16 16.02
C LEU A 108 -8.96 -9.66 15.71
N ALA A 109 -8.29 -10.54 16.46
CA ALA A 109 -8.41 -11.98 16.29
C ALA A 109 -9.84 -12.46 16.52
N GLU A 110 -10.50 -11.98 17.58
CA GLU A 110 -11.91 -12.27 17.83
C GLU A 110 -12.81 -11.79 16.68
N LYS A 111 -12.59 -10.57 16.20
CA LYS A 111 -13.35 -10.01 15.08
C LYS A 111 -13.21 -10.82 13.80
N ILE A 112 -11.99 -11.28 13.50
CA ILE A 112 -11.73 -12.15 12.34
C ILE A 112 -12.44 -13.48 12.51
N ALA A 113 -12.34 -14.11 13.69
CA ALA A 113 -12.98 -15.38 13.98
C ALA A 113 -14.52 -15.32 13.80
N GLN A 114 -15.15 -14.20 14.15
CA GLN A 114 -16.59 -13.97 13.94
C GLN A 114 -16.99 -13.86 12.45
N LEU A 115 -16.04 -13.51 11.57
CA LEU A 115 -16.27 -13.32 10.14
C LEU A 115 -15.90 -14.55 9.31
N THR A 116 -15.12 -15.47 9.86
CA THR A 116 -14.68 -16.68 9.16
C THR A 116 -15.71 -17.79 9.26
N PRO A 117 -15.83 -18.66 8.23
CA PRO A 117 -16.81 -19.74 8.23
C PRO A 117 -16.39 -20.92 9.12
N GLY A 118 -17.39 -21.66 9.60
CA GLY A 118 -17.21 -22.93 10.32
C GLY A 118 -16.51 -22.76 11.67
N SER A 119 -15.48 -23.57 11.92
CA SER A 119 -14.70 -23.60 13.17
C SER A 119 -13.36 -22.87 13.10
N LEU A 120 -13.13 -22.05 12.09
CA LEU A 120 -11.89 -21.26 11.92
C LEU A 120 -11.89 -20.09 12.90
N ASN A 121 -11.45 -20.34 14.14
CA ASN A 121 -11.54 -19.39 15.26
C ASN A 121 -10.19 -19.06 15.91
N HIS A 122 -9.08 -19.46 15.29
CA HIS A 122 -7.74 -19.09 15.72
C HIS A 122 -7.02 -18.30 14.62
N VAL A 123 -6.35 -17.21 15.01
CA VAL A 123 -5.71 -16.28 14.08
C VAL A 123 -4.22 -16.18 14.39
N TYR A 124 -3.41 -16.36 13.35
CA TYR A 124 -1.98 -16.11 13.39
C TYR A 124 -1.64 -14.93 12.46
N PHE A 125 -1.11 -13.87 13.03
CA PHE A 125 -0.75 -12.67 12.28
C PHE A 125 0.63 -12.80 11.64
N THR A 126 0.70 -12.49 10.34
CA THR A 126 1.95 -12.53 9.56
C THR A 126 2.18 -11.20 8.86
N CYS A 127 3.37 -11.02 8.28
CA CYS A 127 3.74 -9.78 7.59
C CYS A 127 3.27 -9.69 6.13
N GLY A 128 2.61 -10.73 5.60
CA GLY A 128 2.12 -10.71 4.23
C GLY A 128 1.46 -12.03 3.80
N GLY A 129 0.72 -11.98 2.69
CA GLY A 129 -0.05 -13.12 2.18
C GLY A 129 0.80 -14.36 1.85
N SER A 130 1.97 -14.18 1.23
CA SER A 130 2.89 -15.29 0.95
C SER A 130 3.37 -15.97 2.23
N THR A 131 3.66 -15.19 3.26
CA THR A 131 4.06 -15.72 4.57
C THR A 131 2.89 -16.43 5.25
N ALA A 132 1.67 -15.89 5.14
CA ALA A 132 0.46 -16.53 5.68
C ALA A 132 0.20 -17.91 5.05
N ASN A 133 0.39 -18.03 3.73
CA ASN A 133 0.21 -19.30 3.03
C ASN A 133 1.33 -20.32 3.31
N ALA A 134 2.49 -19.88 3.78
CA ALA A 134 3.63 -20.76 4.09
C ALA A 134 3.62 -21.28 5.55
N GLN A 135 2.73 -20.78 6.38
CA GLN A 135 2.54 -21.30 7.75
C GLN A 135 1.67 -22.54 7.72
N PRO A 136 2.00 -23.59 8.50
CA PRO A 136 1.23 -24.83 8.57
C PRO A 136 -0.13 -24.64 9.25
#